data_c6feeda32cdccb07c9e3cb58ca70fe63
#
_entry.id   c6feeda32cdccb07c9e3cb58ca70fe63
#
_cell.length_a   1.000
_cell.length_b   1.000
_cell.length_c   1.000
_cell.angle_alpha   90.00
_cell.angle_beta   90.00
_cell.angle_gamma   90.00
#
_symmetry.space_group_name_H-M   'P 1'
#
loop_
_entity.id
_entity.type
_entity.pdbx_description
1 polymer ?
#
loop_
_entity_poly.entity_id
_entity_poly.type
_entity_poly.pdbx_seq_one_letter_code
_entity_poly.pdbx_strand_id
1 'polypeptide(L)'
;MIKKPKINKSGKVARVDPRGIVRGEKTRVKTARYRKSSSTRWLQRQLNDPYVAASKRDGYRSRAAYKLLELDDRFSFLHGVHTVVDLGAAPGGWTQIARHQCAGDVTIIGIDLLEVGPIPGATFLEMDFTTDEAEKALFDLIDGPIDLVMSDMAAATTGHQNTDYIRTLGLVELAFDFAKKTLAKNGTFVAKVFSGGTETEL
;
A
#
# COMPACT_ATOMS: atom_id res chain seq x y z
N MET A 1 17.13 28.81 -2.47
CA MET A 1 16.96 29.28 -1.07
C MET A 1 16.79 28.06 -0.18
N ILE A 2 17.83 27.67 0.58
CA ILE A 2 17.82 26.51 1.46
C ILE A 2 17.03 26.88 2.72
N LYS A 3 15.86 26.27 2.93
CA LYS A 3 15.05 26.49 4.16
C LYS A 3 15.81 25.96 5.37
N LYS A 4 16.05 26.82 6.38
CA LYS A 4 16.67 26.41 7.65
C LYS A 4 15.84 25.30 8.32
N PRO A 5 16.49 24.27 8.92
CA PRO A 5 15.78 23.18 9.59
C PRO A 5 14.98 23.73 10.79
N LYS A 6 13.73 23.27 10.92
CA LYS A 6 12.89 23.61 12.09
C LYS A 6 13.38 22.87 13.32
N ILE A 7 13.74 23.62 14.36
CA ILE A 7 14.13 23.10 15.68
C ILE A 7 12.86 22.97 16.53
N ASN A 8 12.64 21.80 17.14
CA ASN A 8 11.53 21.59 18.05
C ASN A 8 11.79 22.24 19.44
N LYS A 9 10.75 22.36 20.30
CA LYS A 9 10.87 22.96 21.64
C LYS A 9 11.88 22.29 22.58
N SER A 10 12.40 21.11 22.24
CA SER A 10 13.45 20.40 22.98
C SER A 10 14.83 20.57 22.38
N GLY A 11 15.05 21.49 21.43
CA GLY A 11 16.34 21.79 20.81
C GLY A 11 16.86 20.74 19.84
N LYS A 12 16.08 19.68 19.54
CA LYS A 12 16.46 18.64 18.58
C LYS A 12 15.99 19.01 17.18
N VAL A 13 16.89 18.89 16.21
CA VAL A 13 16.55 19.01 14.79
C VAL A 13 15.55 17.90 14.45
N ALA A 14 14.35 18.28 13.98
CA ALA A 14 13.40 17.30 13.48
C ALA A 14 14.05 16.54 12.32
N ARG A 15 14.11 15.21 12.39
CA ARG A 15 14.52 14.38 11.25
C ARG A 15 13.48 14.62 10.15
N VAL A 16 13.88 15.31 9.12
CA VAL A 16 13.09 15.56 7.91
C VAL A 16 13.42 14.42 6.95
N ASP A 17 12.40 13.65 6.57
CA ASP A 17 12.50 12.73 5.46
C ASP A 17 12.88 13.52 4.19
N PRO A 18 13.61 12.94 3.21
CA PRO A 18 13.97 13.61 1.95
C PRO A 18 12.78 14.23 1.22
N ARG A 19 11.56 13.72 1.41
CA ARG A 19 10.29 14.25 0.86
C ARG A 19 9.66 15.34 1.71
N GLY A 20 10.35 15.86 2.73
CA GLY A 20 9.82 16.91 3.60
C GLY A 20 8.78 16.45 4.62
N ILE A 21 8.69 15.15 4.89
CA ILE A 21 7.77 14.58 5.88
C ILE A 21 8.32 14.85 7.28
N VAL A 22 7.64 15.71 8.04
CA VAL A 22 8.04 16.11 9.39
C VAL A 22 7.11 15.52 10.42
N ARG A 23 7.64 14.94 11.50
CA ARG A 23 6.83 14.60 12.67
C ARG A 23 6.30 15.87 13.32
N GLY A 24 4.95 16.05 13.24
CA GLY A 24 4.25 17.14 13.91
C GLY A 24 4.19 17.01 15.44
N GLU A 25 3.57 17.97 16.11
CA GLU A 25 3.27 17.88 17.55
C GLU A 25 2.31 16.70 17.80
N LYS A 26 2.52 15.99 18.95
CA LYS A 26 1.68 14.83 19.31
C LYS A 26 0.24 15.28 19.57
N THR A 27 -0.67 14.79 18.72
CA THR A 27 -2.11 14.99 18.87
C THR A 27 -2.71 13.89 19.75
N ARG A 28 -3.49 14.27 20.77
CA ARG A 28 -4.19 13.32 21.63
C ARG A 28 -5.60 13.02 21.10
N VAL A 29 -6.04 11.77 21.28
CA VAL A 29 -7.41 11.35 20.92
C VAL A 29 -8.38 11.99 21.89
N LYS A 30 -9.17 12.98 21.42
CA LYS A 30 -10.17 13.72 22.25
C LYS A 30 -11.27 12.82 22.82
N THR A 31 -11.60 11.73 22.12
CA THR A 31 -12.65 10.75 22.48
C THR A 31 -12.12 9.51 23.22
N ALA A 32 -10.87 9.52 23.70
CA ALA A 32 -10.22 8.38 24.39
C ALA A 32 -11.05 7.83 25.56
N ARG A 33 -11.73 8.72 26.31
CA ARG A 33 -12.56 8.38 27.48
C ARG A 33 -13.72 7.43 27.17
N TYR A 34 -14.22 7.45 25.93
CA TYR A 34 -15.40 6.69 25.50
C TYR A 34 -15.07 5.50 24.60
N ARG A 35 -13.78 5.12 24.46
CA ARG A 35 -13.33 4.08 23.55
C ARG A 35 -12.57 2.99 24.27
N LYS A 36 -12.58 1.78 23.70
CA LYS A 36 -11.70 0.70 24.15
C LYS A 36 -10.22 1.13 24.02
N SER A 37 -9.37 0.68 24.93
CA SER A 37 -7.94 1.06 24.98
C SER A 37 -7.18 0.70 23.70
N SER A 38 -7.55 -0.41 23.04
CA SER A 38 -6.98 -0.82 21.73
C SER A 38 -7.33 0.18 20.63
N SER A 39 -8.60 0.56 20.51
CA SER A 39 -9.07 1.56 19.53
C SER A 39 -8.45 2.93 19.77
N THR A 40 -8.28 3.32 21.05
CA THR A 40 -7.62 4.57 21.40
C THR A 40 -6.15 4.57 21.00
N ARG A 41 -5.42 3.46 21.25
CA ARG A 41 -4.02 3.31 20.85
C ARG A 41 -3.85 3.30 19.32
N TRP A 42 -4.77 2.68 18.59
CA TRP A 42 -4.77 2.69 17.14
C TRP A 42 -4.98 4.11 16.59
N LEU A 43 -6.02 4.81 17.05
CA LEU A 43 -6.28 6.20 16.66
C LEU A 43 -5.12 7.12 17.02
N GLN A 44 -4.52 6.93 18.20
CA GLN A 44 -3.36 7.73 18.63
C GLN A 44 -2.16 7.55 17.68
N ARG A 45 -1.93 6.33 17.18
CA ARG A 45 -0.91 6.05 16.15
C ARG A 45 -1.27 6.73 14.84
N GLN A 46 -2.50 6.56 14.35
CA GLN A 46 -2.96 7.17 13.09
C GLN A 46 -2.84 8.69 13.09
N LEU A 47 -3.29 9.36 14.16
CA LEU A 47 -3.24 10.82 14.29
C LEU A 47 -1.81 11.37 14.37
N ASN A 48 -0.85 10.57 14.80
CA ASN A 48 0.54 10.98 14.97
C ASN A 48 1.48 10.39 13.92
N ASP A 49 0.93 9.69 12.93
CA ASP A 49 1.69 9.17 11.81
C ASP A 49 1.94 10.31 10.79
N PRO A 50 3.18 10.71 10.56
CA PRO A 50 3.50 11.80 9.66
C PRO A 50 3.10 11.49 8.20
N TYR A 51 3.07 10.21 7.81
CA TYR A 51 2.65 9.79 6.47
C TYR A 51 1.13 9.94 6.27
N VAL A 52 0.33 9.83 7.33
CA VAL A 52 -1.12 10.11 7.24
C VAL A 52 -1.38 11.59 6.98
N ALA A 53 -0.64 12.48 7.64
CA ALA A 53 -0.76 13.92 7.40
C ALA A 53 -0.24 14.29 6.00
N ALA A 54 0.87 13.69 5.59
CA ALA A 54 1.47 13.90 4.29
C ALA A 54 0.56 13.39 3.15
N SER A 55 -0.04 12.19 3.28
CA SER A 55 -0.94 11.66 2.24
C SER A 55 -2.13 12.58 1.97
N LYS A 56 -2.73 13.14 3.01
CA LYS A 56 -3.82 14.12 2.87
C LYS A 56 -3.37 15.40 2.18
N ARG A 57 -2.17 15.91 2.50
CA ARG A 57 -1.60 17.11 1.89
C ARG A 57 -1.31 16.89 0.41
N ASP A 58 -0.78 15.73 0.06
CA ASP A 58 -0.28 15.41 -1.26
C ASP A 58 -1.36 14.73 -2.14
N GLY A 59 -2.59 14.56 -1.61
CA GLY A 59 -3.74 14.02 -2.35
C GLY A 59 -3.75 12.50 -2.49
N TYR A 60 -2.92 11.78 -1.73
CA TYR A 60 -2.94 10.32 -1.73
C TYR A 60 -4.05 9.76 -0.86
N ARG A 61 -4.71 8.71 -1.32
CA ARG A 61 -5.82 8.05 -0.63
C ARG A 61 -5.38 7.31 0.64
N SER A 62 -4.11 6.89 0.70
CA SER A 62 -3.55 6.23 1.87
C SER A 62 -2.08 6.57 2.09
N ARG A 63 -1.61 6.39 3.33
CA ARG A 63 -0.18 6.48 3.67
C ARG A 63 0.66 5.38 3.01
N ALA A 64 0.03 4.27 2.60
CA ALA A 64 0.72 3.17 1.93
C ALA A 64 1.36 3.61 0.60
N ALA A 65 0.83 4.66 -0.04
CA ALA A 65 1.43 5.28 -1.23
C ALA A 65 2.92 5.61 -1.06
N TYR A 66 3.31 6.12 0.11
CA TYR A 66 4.72 6.46 0.35
C TYR A 66 5.64 5.25 0.43
N LYS A 67 5.13 4.09 0.89
CA LYS A 67 5.93 2.87 0.89
C LYS A 67 6.26 2.42 -0.52
N LEU A 68 5.27 2.48 -1.41
CA LEU A 68 5.50 2.13 -2.82
C LEU A 68 6.46 3.11 -3.48
N LEU A 69 6.32 4.42 -3.20
CA LEU A 69 7.26 5.44 -3.68
C LEU A 69 8.69 5.21 -3.17
N GLU A 70 8.87 4.87 -1.89
CA GLU A 70 10.18 4.57 -1.31
C GLU A 70 10.84 3.33 -1.93
N LEU A 71 10.03 2.32 -2.24
CA LEU A 71 10.50 1.14 -2.96
C LEU A 71 10.88 1.48 -4.41
N ASP A 72 10.05 2.26 -5.11
CA ASP A 72 10.34 2.65 -6.48
C ASP A 72 11.57 3.57 -6.58
N ASP A 73 11.75 4.53 -5.66
CA ASP A 73 12.98 5.34 -5.59
C ASP A 73 14.25 4.47 -5.46
N ARG A 74 14.13 3.32 -4.82
CA ARG A 74 15.26 2.41 -4.60
C ARG A 74 15.50 1.43 -5.72
N PHE A 75 14.43 0.91 -6.32
CA PHE A 75 14.47 -0.22 -7.24
C PHE A 75 14.03 0.11 -8.66
N SER A 76 13.38 1.27 -8.89
CA SER A 76 12.91 1.78 -10.17
C SER A 76 12.04 0.78 -10.95
N PHE A 77 11.17 0.03 -10.25
CA PHE A 77 10.39 -1.06 -10.83
C PHE A 77 9.09 -0.61 -11.52
N LEU A 78 8.67 0.65 -11.34
CA LEU A 78 7.52 1.23 -12.04
C LEU A 78 7.88 1.79 -13.43
N HIS A 79 9.18 1.90 -13.73
CA HIS A 79 9.61 2.46 -15.01
C HIS A 79 9.45 1.44 -16.14
N GLY A 80 8.79 1.85 -17.23
CA GLY A 80 8.59 1.01 -18.41
C GLY A 80 7.52 -0.09 -18.25
N VAL A 81 6.68 0.02 -17.22
CA VAL A 81 5.57 -0.89 -16.94
C VAL A 81 4.34 -0.47 -17.74
N HIS A 82 3.68 -1.41 -18.42
CA HIS A 82 2.48 -1.20 -19.23
C HIS A 82 1.24 -1.90 -18.66
N THR A 83 1.41 -2.99 -17.93
CA THR A 83 0.29 -3.74 -17.35
C THR A 83 0.55 -4.00 -15.87
N VAL A 84 -0.35 -3.50 -15.02
CA VAL A 84 -0.27 -3.58 -13.56
C VAL A 84 -1.50 -4.25 -12.99
N VAL A 85 -1.31 -5.18 -12.06
CA VAL A 85 -2.36 -5.72 -11.21
C VAL A 85 -2.11 -5.32 -9.76
N ASP A 86 -3.13 -4.72 -9.10
CA ASP A 86 -3.08 -4.26 -7.70
C ASP A 86 -4.05 -5.10 -6.86
N LEU A 87 -3.50 -6.07 -6.11
CA LEU A 87 -4.24 -6.99 -5.25
C LEU A 87 -4.38 -6.39 -3.83
N GLY A 88 -5.63 -6.18 -3.39
CA GLY A 88 -5.91 -5.42 -2.18
C GLY A 88 -5.81 -3.91 -2.44
N ALA A 89 -6.43 -3.46 -3.54
CA ALA A 89 -6.27 -2.11 -4.06
C ALA A 89 -6.83 -1.01 -3.15
N ALA A 90 -7.86 -1.31 -2.32
CA ALA A 90 -8.51 -0.28 -1.51
C ALA A 90 -7.57 0.38 -0.48
N PRO A 91 -7.65 1.69 -0.33
CA PRO A 91 -8.51 2.67 -1.00
C PRO A 91 -7.95 3.23 -2.33
N GLY A 92 -6.91 2.66 -2.92
CA GLY A 92 -6.31 3.06 -4.20
C GLY A 92 -4.98 3.81 -4.08
N GLY A 93 -4.30 3.72 -2.94
CA GLY A 93 -3.05 4.45 -2.73
C GLY A 93 -1.90 3.96 -3.62
N TRP A 94 -1.74 2.65 -3.77
CA TRP A 94 -0.72 2.06 -4.64
C TRP A 94 -1.07 2.25 -6.11
N THR A 95 -2.35 2.05 -6.47
CA THR A 95 -2.84 2.36 -7.82
C THR A 95 -2.55 3.81 -8.24
N GLN A 96 -2.75 4.80 -7.34
CA GLN A 96 -2.40 6.20 -7.63
C GLN A 96 -0.91 6.36 -7.97
N ILE A 97 -0.03 5.71 -7.21
CA ILE A 97 1.42 5.79 -7.47
C ILE A 97 1.75 5.13 -8.80
N ALA A 98 1.26 3.91 -9.06
CA ALA A 98 1.48 3.24 -10.34
C ALA A 98 1.02 4.12 -11.51
N ARG A 99 -0.17 4.72 -11.42
CA ARG A 99 -0.70 5.63 -12.47
C ARG A 99 0.16 6.87 -12.69
N HIS A 100 0.81 7.39 -11.64
CA HIS A 100 1.67 8.57 -11.75
C HIS A 100 3.09 8.25 -12.23
N GLN A 101 3.62 7.10 -11.86
CA GLN A 101 5.03 6.75 -12.12
C GLN A 101 5.21 5.95 -13.42
N CYS A 102 4.24 5.10 -13.78
CA CYS A 102 4.28 4.42 -15.06
C CYS A 102 4.05 5.42 -16.19
N ALA A 103 4.93 5.40 -17.17
CA ALA A 103 4.86 6.32 -18.32
C ALA A 103 3.85 5.83 -19.37
N GLY A 104 3.14 6.76 -19.99
CA GLY A 104 2.26 6.50 -21.15
C GLY A 104 0.94 5.84 -20.79
N ASP A 105 0.43 5.02 -21.71
CA ASP A 105 -0.84 4.29 -21.53
C ASP A 105 -0.58 3.01 -20.75
N VAL A 106 -0.66 3.10 -19.44
CA VAL A 106 -0.58 1.94 -18.55
C VAL A 106 -2.00 1.40 -18.28
N THR A 107 -2.18 0.09 -18.44
CA THR A 107 -3.38 -0.63 -18.00
C THR A 107 -3.22 -1.02 -16.54
N ILE A 108 -4.11 -0.54 -15.69
CA ILE A 108 -4.08 -0.87 -14.25
C ILE A 108 -5.40 -1.51 -13.87
N ILE A 109 -5.34 -2.71 -13.31
CA ILE A 109 -6.50 -3.43 -12.81
C ILE A 109 -6.29 -3.67 -11.32
N GLY A 110 -7.19 -3.11 -10.50
CA GLY A 110 -7.21 -3.31 -9.06
C GLY A 110 -8.33 -4.25 -8.65
N ILE A 111 -8.10 -5.05 -7.62
CA ILE A 111 -9.13 -5.90 -7.02
C ILE A 111 -9.09 -5.78 -5.50
N ASP A 112 -10.26 -5.65 -4.88
CA ASP A 112 -10.41 -5.61 -3.41
C ASP A 112 -11.81 -6.09 -3.02
N LEU A 113 -11.97 -6.49 -1.75
CA LEU A 113 -13.27 -6.76 -1.12
C LEU A 113 -14.09 -5.49 -0.92
N LEU A 114 -13.43 -4.33 -0.90
CA LEU A 114 -14.03 -3.02 -0.68
C LEU A 114 -14.07 -2.24 -1.99
N GLU A 115 -15.12 -1.45 -2.15
CA GLU A 115 -15.22 -0.51 -3.26
C GLU A 115 -14.02 0.44 -3.30
N VAL A 116 -13.41 0.58 -4.47
CA VAL A 116 -12.37 1.58 -4.75
C VAL A 116 -12.97 2.66 -5.61
N GLY A 117 -13.01 3.88 -5.11
CA GLY A 117 -13.48 5.02 -5.89
C GLY A 117 -12.66 5.19 -7.18
N PRO A 118 -13.20 5.80 -8.25
CA PRO A 118 -12.59 5.83 -9.56
C PRO A 118 -11.23 6.54 -9.57
N ILE A 119 -10.27 5.95 -10.27
CA ILE A 119 -8.97 6.55 -10.60
C ILE A 119 -8.87 6.54 -12.14
N PRO A 120 -8.65 7.69 -12.80
CA PRO A 120 -8.54 7.75 -14.24
C PRO A 120 -7.44 6.81 -14.78
N GLY A 121 -7.79 5.93 -15.73
CA GLY A 121 -6.88 4.95 -16.30
C GLY A 121 -6.67 3.69 -15.47
N ALA A 122 -7.51 3.44 -14.45
CA ALA A 122 -7.56 2.19 -13.72
C ALA A 122 -8.97 1.61 -13.70
N THR A 123 -9.07 0.29 -13.76
CA THR A 123 -10.30 -0.50 -13.62
C THR A 123 -10.29 -1.22 -12.28
N PHE A 124 -11.42 -1.26 -11.57
CA PHE A 124 -11.50 -1.92 -10.27
C PHE A 124 -12.59 -2.99 -10.26
N LEU A 125 -12.25 -4.13 -9.66
CA LEU A 125 -13.14 -5.23 -9.36
C LEU A 125 -13.38 -5.26 -7.84
N GLU A 126 -14.64 -5.20 -7.42
CA GLU A 126 -15.05 -5.45 -6.03
C GLU A 126 -15.35 -6.93 -5.87
N MET A 127 -14.33 -7.73 -5.58
CA MET A 127 -14.40 -9.20 -5.50
C MET A 127 -13.39 -9.74 -4.50
N ASP A 128 -13.65 -10.96 -4.03
CA ASP A 128 -12.68 -11.71 -3.23
C ASP A 128 -11.65 -12.37 -4.14
N PHE A 129 -10.41 -11.88 -4.10
CA PHE A 129 -9.30 -12.41 -4.90
C PHE A 129 -9.04 -13.92 -4.66
N THR A 130 -9.48 -14.47 -3.53
CA THR A 130 -9.25 -15.89 -3.21
C THR A 130 -10.19 -16.85 -3.99
N THR A 131 -11.06 -16.33 -4.84
CA THR A 131 -12.03 -17.12 -5.63
C THR A 131 -11.61 -17.29 -7.08
N ASP A 132 -11.99 -18.42 -7.69
CA ASP A 132 -11.72 -18.69 -9.10
C ASP A 132 -12.40 -17.69 -10.04
N GLU A 133 -13.58 -17.20 -9.64
CA GLU A 133 -14.33 -16.17 -10.38
C GLU A 133 -13.55 -14.85 -10.45
N ALA A 134 -12.86 -14.48 -9.39
CA ALA A 134 -12.05 -13.28 -9.36
C ALA A 134 -10.81 -13.39 -10.26
N GLU A 135 -10.13 -14.54 -10.22
CA GLU A 135 -9.00 -14.83 -11.13
C GLU A 135 -9.45 -14.76 -12.58
N LYS A 136 -10.61 -15.37 -12.91
CA LYS A 136 -11.17 -15.31 -14.26
C LYS A 136 -11.52 -13.87 -14.67
N ALA A 137 -12.19 -13.10 -13.80
CA ALA A 137 -12.55 -11.71 -14.09
C ALA A 137 -11.31 -10.82 -14.32
N LEU A 138 -10.20 -11.08 -13.62
CA LEU A 138 -8.93 -10.41 -13.89
C LEU A 138 -8.40 -10.75 -15.29
N PHE A 139 -8.40 -12.04 -15.68
CA PHE A 139 -7.95 -12.46 -17.00
C PHE A 139 -8.82 -11.93 -18.14
N ASP A 140 -10.13 -11.76 -17.92
CA ASP A 140 -11.03 -11.18 -18.92
C ASP A 140 -10.73 -9.69 -19.22
N LEU A 141 -10.02 -9.00 -18.30
CA LEU A 141 -9.62 -7.59 -18.42
C LEU A 141 -8.16 -7.39 -18.87
N ILE A 142 -7.34 -8.45 -18.81
CA ILE A 142 -5.92 -8.38 -19.11
C ILE A 142 -5.67 -8.93 -20.51
N ASP A 143 -5.10 -8.10 -21.37
CA ASP A 143 -4.63 -8.52 -22.70
C ASP A 143 -3.10 -8.69 -22.67
N GLY A 144 -2.65 -9.94 -22.57
CA GLY A 144 -1.24 -10.28 -22.56
C GLY A 144 -0.59 -10.43 -21.18
N PRO A 145 0.75 -10.46 -21.12
CA PRO A 145 1.49 -10.68 -19.88
C PRO A 145 1.47 -9.45 -18.97
N ILE A 146 1.55 -9.67 -17.66
CA ILE A 146 1.57 -8.63 -16.65
C ILE A 146 3.01 -8.23 -16.34
N ASP A 147 3.30 -6.93 -16.36
CA ASP A 147 4.64 -6.42 -16.04
C ASP A 147 4.85 -6.27 -14.53
N LEU A 148 3.78 -5.94 -13.79
CA LEU A 148 3.86 -5.71 -12.35
C LEU A 148 2.62 -6.26 -11.64
N VAL A 149 2.85 -7.10 -10.66
CA VAL A 149 1.84 -7.50 -9.66
C VAL A 149 2.21 -6.86 -8.33
N MET A 150 1.29 -6.07 -7.77
CA MET A 150 1.41 -5.46 -6.44
C MET A 150 0.41 -6.10 -5.49
N SER A 151 0.77 -6.25 -4.21
CA SER A 151 -0.15 -6.73 -3.18
C SER A 151 0.03 -5.98 -1.86
N ASP A 152 -0.97 -5.17 -1.49
CA ASP A 152 -1.10 -4.58 -0.14
C ASP A 152 -2.20 -5.30 0.69
N MET A 153 -2.58 -6.53 0.27
CA MET A 153 -3.57 -7.34 0.98
C MET A 153 -3.18 -7.57 2.44
N ALA A 154 -4.16 -7.52 3.32
CA ALA A 154 -4.00 -7.88 4.71
C ALA A 154 -5.30 -8.50 5.24
N ALA A 155 -5.18 -9.60 5.97
CA ALA A 155 -6.32 -10.20 6.63
C ALA A 155 -6.92 -9.24 7.69
N ALA A 156 -8.24 -9.30 7.84
CA ALA A 156 -8.91 -8.59 8.92
C ALA A 156 -8.31 -8.99 10.28
N THR A 157 -7.90 -7.99 11.06
CA THR A 157 -7.20 -8.22 12.33
C THR A 157 -8.12 -8.82 13.38
N THR A 158 -7.74 -9.95 13.96
CA THR A 158 -8.42 -10.61 15.08
C THR A 158 -7.95 -10.05 16.42
N GLY A 159 -6.77 -9.43 16.45
CA GLY A 159 -6.07 -8.98 17.66
C GLY A 159 -5.05 -9.98 18.20
N HIS A 160 -4.96 -11.18 17.61
CA HIS A 160 -3.93 -12.17 17.91
C HIS A 160 -2.83 -12.10 16.86
N GLN A 161 -1.67 -11.63 17.25
CA GLN A 161 -0.55 -11.32 16.35
C GLN A 161 -0.19 -12.49 15.43
N ASN A 162 -0.01 -13.70 16.00
CA ASN A 162 0.36 -14.88 15.21
C ASN A 162 -0.74 -15.29 14.22
N THR A 163 -2.01 -15.23 14.62
CA THR A 163 -3.14 -15.55 13.74
C THR A 163 -3.23 -14.55 12.60
N ASP A 164 -3.10 -13.25 12.90
CA ASP A 164 -3.15 -12.19 11.91
C ASP A 164 -1.97 -12.28 10.94
N TYR A 165 -0.78 -12.66 11.43
CA TYR A 165 0.41 -12.93 10.64
C TYR A 165 0.19 -14.09 9.65
N ILE A 166 -0.21 -15.28 10.15
CA ILE A 166 -0.41 -16.46 9.31
C ILE A 166 -1.47 -16.22 8.23
N ARG A 167 -2.59 -15.57 8.59
CA ARG A 167 -3.65 -15.26 7.62
C ARG A 167 -3.18 -14.29 6.53
N THR A 168 -2.39 -13.29 6.91
CA THR A 168 -1.82 -12.35 5.93
C THR A 168 -0.76 -13.02 5.06
N LEU A 169 0.05 -13.91 5.64
CA LEU A 169 1.04 -14.69 4.88
C LEU A 169 0.36 -15.54 3.82
N GLY A 170 -0.74 -16.23 4.14
CA GLY A 170 -1.51 -16.99 3.16
C GLY A 170 -2.03 -16.14 1.98
N LEU A 171 -2.42 -14.88 2.23
CA LEU A 171 -2.78 -13.96 1.14
C LEU A 171 -1.56 -13.56 0.28
N VAL A 172 -0.39 -13.41 0.88
CA VAL A 172 0.85 -13.12 0.15
C VAL A 172 1.25 -14.31 -0.72
N GLU A 173 1.13 -15.54 -0.20
CA GLU A 173 1.40 -16.77 -0.96
C GLU A 173 0.47 -16.90 -2.16
N LEU A 174 -0.83 -16.66 -2.00
CA LEU A 174 -1.79 -16.64 -3.11
C LEU A 174 -1.42 -15.57 -4.16
N ALA A 175 -1.06 -14.37 -3.71
CA ALA A 175 -0.63 -13.30 -4.61
C ALA A 175 0.67 -13.67 -5.36
N PHE A 176 1.59 -14.34 -4.69
CA PHE A 176 2.84 -14.82 -5.30
C PHE A 176 2.60 -15.92 -6.32
N ASP A 177 1.69 -16.87 -6.02
CA ASP A 177 1.33 -17.93 -6.96
C ASP A 177 0.62 -17.37 -8.21
N PHE A 178 -0.25 -16.37 -8.03
CA PHE A 178 -0.81 -15.62 -9.16
C PHE A 178 0.30 -14.93 -9.97
N ALA A 179 1.20 -14.23 -9.32
CA ALA A 179 2.30 -13.54 -9.99
C ALA A 179 3.21 -14.52 -10.78
N LYS A 180 3.54 -15.68 -10.21
CA LYS A 180 4.33 -16.72 -10.92
C LYS A 180 3.67 -17.21 -12.19
N LYS A 181 2.33 -17.30 -12.22
CA LYS A 181 1.58 -17.77 -13.38
C LYS A 181 1.45 -16.72 -14.48
N THR A 182 1.47 -15.43 -14.11
CA THR A 182 0.96 -14.34 -14.97
C THR A 182 2.00 -13.30 -15.37
N LEU A 183 3.08 -13.19 -14.60
CA LEU A 183 4.12 -12.20 -14.89
C LEU A 183 4.84 -12.47 -16.22
N ALA A 184 5.08 -11.38 -16.93
CA ALA A 184 5.99 -11.36 -18.07
C ALA A 184 7.40 -11.81 -17.67
N LYS A 185 8.21 -12.20 -18.67
CA LYS A 185 9.64 -12.36 -18.45
C LYS A 185 10.24 -11.04 -17.99
N ASN A 186 10.89 -11.02 -16.82
CA ASN A 186 11.39 -9.85 -16.11
C ASN A 186 10.30 -8.97 -15.47
N GLY A 187 9.06 -9.46 -15.36
CA GLY A 187 8.04 -8.81 -14.58
C GLY A 187 8.38 -8.78 -13.08
N THR A 188 7.79 -7.86 -12.37
CA THR A 188 8.09 -7.61 -10.95
C THR A 188 6.90 -7.97 -10.06
N PHE A 189 7.18 -8.59 -8.92
CA PHE A 189 6.22 -8.81 -7.84
C PHE A 189 6.61 -7.99 -6.62
N VAL A 190 5.66 -7.21 -6.08
CA VAL A 190 5.85 -6.41 -4.86
C VAL A 190 4.72 -6.71 -3.89
N ALA A 191 5.03 -7.20 -2.70
CA ALA A 191 4.03 -7.49 -1.69
C ALA A 191 4.39 -6.91 -0.33
N LYS A 192 3.36 -6.50 0.42
CA LYS A 192 3.51 -6.15 1.82
C LYS A 192 3.43 -7.41 2.67
N VAL A 193 4.43 -7.64 3.50
CA VAL A 193 4.43 -8.67 4.54
C VAL A 193 4.48 -8.04 5.93
N PHE A 194 3.95 -8.74 6.93
CA PHE A 194 4.17 -8.36 8.32
C PHE A 194 5.43 -9.03 8.84
N SER A 195 6.25 -8.28 9.57
CA SER A 195 7.42 -8.84 10.25
C SER A 195 6.98 -9.84 11.33
N GLY A 196 7.27 -11.10 11.15
CA GLY A 196 6.85 -12.20 12.02
C GLY A 196 7.95 -13.20 12.36
N GLY A 197 9.15 -13.05 11.78
CA GLY A 197 10.33 -13.87 12.09
C GLY A 197 10.58 -15.05 11.15
N THR A 198 9.70 -15.31 10.16
CA THR A 198 9.88 -16.34 9.12
C THR A 198 10.04 -15.76 7.72
N GLU A 199 10.26 -14.44 7.60
CA GLU A 199 10.37 -13.72 6.32
C GLU A 199 11.57 -14.16 5.48
N THR A 200 12.53 -14.86 6.07
CA THR A 200 13.72 -15.38 5.37
C THR A 200 13.48 -16.72 4.69
N GLU A 201 12.29 -17.31 4.81
CA GLU A 201 11.94 -18.63 4.25
C GLU A 201 11.05 -18.52 2.98
N LEU A 202 10.77 -17.27 2.55
CA LEU A 202 10.02 -16.99 1.30
C LEU A 202 11.00 -16.80 0.09
#